data_03c4673ffec84f78b2d4493cf483b026
#
_entry.id   03c4673ffec84f78b2d4493cf483b026
#
_cell.length_a   1.000
_cell.length_b   1.000
_cell.length_c   1.000
_cell.angle_alpha   90.00
_cell.angle_beta   90.00
_cell.angle_gamma   90.00
#
_symmetry.space_group_name_H-M   'P 1'
#
loop_
_entity.id
_entity.type
_entity.pdbx_description
1 polymer ?
#
loop_
_entity_poly.entity_id
_entity_poly.type
_entity_poly.pdbx_seq_one_letter_code
_entity_poly.pdbx_strand_id
1 'polypeptide(L)'
;MGFLKNIKFMKKGGSNPLLEKLKLFYNALSAPFIQREEEAEVIVLSLLSNEHTLFIGEPGTAKSAIVRRAASLLKAKYFYYVLNKYTEPDELFGPIDINELKTKGIYKRRIEGKLPLAEIAFLDEIFNANTAILNTLLSLLQERIFINGDETIQSPLISLFSASNDIPDEVELRALYDRLLFRHHVRPVSESKLKELFKAGIEIELKGVIEEEPVMEISELKKIQEQVYFVLEKTKDRKDILQQYARLIVIFREQGIQVTDRRAIKGLKAVAANAVFNGRDYVEPKDFMVLKYVIPETIDDFGKVAAIVSEEIRLPSRYLKDLEILERNILRLRKEIRRLPTYDFRIISYSRELLIIERKLRKIAREAIDDNEVLNRVEKLLEIIGEIKDSLVSKSSLYGKDL
;
A
#
# COMPACT_ATOMS: atom_id res chain seq x y z
N MET A 1 -3.79 -27.78 -1.81
CA MET A 1 -4.15 -27.62 -3.24
C MET A 1 -5.65 -27.69 -3.54
N GLY A 2 -6.54 -27.55 -2.59
CA GLY A 2 -8.00 -27.75 -2.74
C GLY A 2 -8.88 -26.50 -2.58
N PHE A 3 -8.37 -25.36 -2.15
CA PHE A 3 -9.18 -24.21 -1.75
C PHE A 3 -9.60 -23.23 -2.86
N LEU A 4 -8.94 -23.24 -4.02
CA LEU A 4 -9.12 -22.22 -5.08
C LEU A 4 -10.12 -22.58 -6.20
N LYS A 5 -10.78 -23.77 -6.17
CA LYS A 5 -11.61 -24.23 -7.30
C LYS A 5 -13.00 -23.59 -7.43
N ASN A 6 -13.48 -22.80 -6.48
CA ASN A 6 -14.86 -22.27 -6.49
C ASN A 6 -14.99 -20.74 -6.50
N ILE A 7 -13.93 -19.99 -6.71
CA ILE A 7 -14.03 -18.53 -6.81
C ILE A 7 -14.56 -18.18 -8.21
N LYS A 8 -15.89 -18.04 -8.36
CA LYS A 8 -16.50 -17.44 -9.55
C LYS A 8 -16.18 -15.96 -9.60
N PHE A 9 -15.07 -15.63 -10.25
CA PHE A 9 -14.75 -14.25 -10.57
C PHE A 9 -15.56 -13.73 -11.74
N MET A 10 -15.99 -12.51 -11.59
CA MET A 10 -16.55 -11.55 -12.53
C MET A 10 -16.67 -11.98 -14.00
N LYS A 11 -17.89 -12.07 -14.49
CA LYS A 11 -18.18 -11.81 -15.91
C LYS A 11 -17.80 -10.36 -16.21
N LYS A 12 -17.02 -10.11 -17.26
CA LYS A 12 -16.77 -8.76 -17.80
C LYS A 12 -18.13 -8.05 -17.96
N GLY A 13 -18.37 -6.97 -17.16
CA GLY A 13 -19.51 -6.09 -17.34
C GLY A 13 -20.59 -6.09 -16.26
N GLY A 14 -20.47 -6.85 -15.15
CA GLY A 14 -21.41 -6.79 -14.02
C GLY A 14 -20.74 -6.20 -12.77
N SER A 15 -21.45 -5.29 -12.06
CA SER A 15 -21.01 -4.82 -10.75
C SER A 15 -20.91 -5.99 -9.77
N ASN A 16 -19.79 -6.08 -9.03
CA ASN A 16 -19.64 -7.08 -7.98
C ASN A 16 -20.34 -6.54 -6.72
N PRO A 17 -21.44 -7.16 -6.25
CA PRO A 17 -22.19 -6.66 -5.10
C PRO A 17 -21.34 -6.50 -3.83
N LEU A 18 -20.31 -7.34 -3.65
CA LEU A 18 -19.40 -7.25 -2.50
C LEU A 18 -18.51 -6.01 -2.58
N LEU A 19 -18.05 -5.63 -3.78
CA LEU A 19 -17.25 -4.42 -3.97
C LEU A 19 -18.10 -3.15 -3.83
N GLU A 20 -19.37 -3.18 -4.20
CA GLU A 20 -20.31 -2.09 -3.93
C GLU A 20 -20.52 -1.92 -2.43
N LYS A 21 -20.75 -3.02 -1.68
CA LYS A 21 -20.84 -2.99 -0.22
C LYS A 21 -19.54 -2.47 0.41
N LEU A 22 -18.37 -2.85 -0.11
CA LEU A 22 -17.09 -2.35 0.38
C LEU A 22 -16.97 -0.82 0.20
N LYS A 23 -17.42 -0.29 -0.93
CA LYS A 23 -17.47 1.17 -1.17
C LYS A 23 -18.45 1.86 -0.23
N LEU A 24 -19.62 1.27 0.00
CA LEU A 24 -20.58 1.78 0.97
C LEU A 24 -20.00 1.78 2.38
N PHE A 25 -19.30 0.70 2.76
CA PHE A 25 -18.59 0.62 4.04
C PHE A 25 -17.55 1.72 4.19
N TYR A 26 -16.70 1.94 3.18
CA TYR A 26 -15.69 3.01 3.21
C TYR A 26 -16.34 4.39 3.34
N ASN A 27 -17.38 4.67 2.57
CA ASN A 27 -18.10 5.94 2.61
C ASN A 27 -18.78 6.15 3.97
N ALA A 28 -19.45 5.13 4.50
CA ALA A 28 -20.09 5.19 5.81
C ALA A 28 -19.04 5.37 6.93
N LEU A 29 -17.87 4.77 6.79
CA LEU A 29 -16.77 4.89 7.75
C LEU A 29 -16.21 6.31 7.80
N SER A 30 -15.95 6.92 6.64
CA SER A 30 -15.29 8.23 6.55
C SER A 30 -16.24 9.41 6.77
N ALA A 31 -17.51 9.30 6.36
CA ALA A 31 -18.46 10.40 6.29
C ALA A 31 -18.59 11.28 7.55
N PRO A 32 -18.64 10.76 8.80
CA PRO A 32 -18.78 11.61 9.99
C PRO A 32 -17.48 12.25 10.47
N PHE A 33 -16.35 11.88 9.91
CA PHE A 33 -15.03 12.35 10.37
C PHE A 33 -14.46 13.36 9.39
N ILE A 34 -14.23 14.57 9.85
CA ILE A 34 -13.66 15.64 9.02
C ILE A 34 -12.18 15.37 8.78
N GLN A 35 -11.81 15.27 7.49
CA GLN A 35 -10.42 15.06 7.04
C GLN A 35 -9.81 13.77 7.61
N ARG A 36 -10.56 12.64 7.53
CA ARG A 36 -10.14 11.30 7.98
C ARG A 36 -10.30 10.23 6.89
N GLU A 37 -10.26 10.67 5.64
CA GLU A 37 -10.38 9.78 4.48
C GLU A 37 -9.18 8.81 4.38
N GLU A 38 -7.96 9.28 4.72
CA GLU A 38 -6.75 8.43 4.71
C GLU A 38 -6.79 7.39 5.84
N GLU A 39 -7.25 7.76 7.03
CA GLU A 39 -7.44 6.82 8.14
C GLU A 39 -8.48 5.76 7.78
N ALA A 40 -9.58 6.14 7.15
CA ALA A 40 -10.59 5.19 6.67
C ALA A 40 -10.03 4.25 5.59
N GLU A 41 -9.23 4.78 4.65
CA GLU A 41 -8.52 3.98 3.63
C GLU A 41 -7.60 2.95 4.27
N VAL A 42 -6.75 3.36 5.21
CA VAL A 42 -5.82 2.48 5.92
C VAL A 42 -6.58 1.39 6.70
N ILE A 43 -7.70 1.72 7.36
CA ILE A 43 -8.54 0.74 8.06
C ILE A 43 -9.06 -0.29 7.06
N VAL A 44 -9.63 0.13 5.94
CA VAL A 44 -10.15 -0.79 4.91
C VAL A 44 -9.05 -1.68 4.36
N LEU A 45 -7.90 -1.11 4.00
CA LEU A 45 -6.76 -1.87 3.46
C LEU A 45 -6.20 -2.86 4.47
N SER A 46 -6.14 -2.49 5.75
CA SER A 46 -5.74 -3.36 6.85
C SER A 46 -6.69 -4.55 7.02
N LEU A 47 -8.01 -4.29 7.01
CA LEU A 47 -9.03 -5.33 7.07
C LEU A 47 -8.98 -6.26 5.86
N LEU A 48 -8.84 -5.73 4.65
CA LEU A 48 -8.74 -6.52 3.41
C LEU A 48 -7.49 -7.40 3.37
N SER A 49 -6.37 -6.87 3.82
CA SER A 49 -5.11 -7.61 3.85
C SER A 49 -4.98 -8.52 5.08
N ASN A 50 -5.92 -8.49 6.03
CA ASN A 50 -5.83 -9.23 7.30
C ASN A 50 -4.50 -8.94 8.03
N GLU A 51 -4.13 -7.66 8.11
CA GLU A 51 -2.89 -7.17 8.75
C GLU A 51 -3.21 -6.12 9.81
N HIS A 52 -2.21 -5.70 10.57
CA HIS A 52 -2.34 -4.81 11.72
C HIS A 52 -1.88 -3.40 11.39
N THR A 53 -2.43 -2.41 12.10
CA THR A 53 -2.18 -0.99 11.86
C THR A 53 -1.70 -0.27 13.12
N LEU A 54 -0.74 0.64 12.95
CA LEU A 54 -0.34 1.64 13.93
C LEU A 54 -0.72 3.04 13.43
N PHE A 55 -1.50 3.74 14.22
CA PHE A 55 -1.73 5.16 14.07
C PHE A 55 -0.77 5.93 14.98
N ILE A 56 0.04 6.80 14.39
CA ILE A 56 1.01 7.64 15.11
C ILE A 56 0.44 9.05 15.14
N GLY A 57 0.44 9.71 16.29
CA GLY A 57 0.01 11.11 16.39
C GLY A 57 -0.72 11.44 17.69
N GLU A 58 -0.94 12.73 17.88
CA GLU A 58 -1.47 13.31 19.12
C GLU A 58 -2.82 12.72 19.54
N PRO A 59 -3.11 12.67 20.85
CA PRO A 59 -4.43 12.27 21.36
C PRO A 59 -5.52 13.23 20.87
N GLY A 60 -6.77 12.77 20.86
CA GLY A 60 -7.91 13.60 20.44
C GLY A 60 -8.11 13.72 18.92
N THR A 61 -7.36 13.00 18.10
CA THR A 61 -7.47 13.00 16.63
C THR A 61 -8.46 11.95 16.09
N ALA A 62 -9.39 11.45 16.91
CA ALA A 62 -10.45 10.50 16.60
C ALA A 62 -10.00 9.08 16.18
N LYS A 63 -8.75 8.66 16.45
CA LYS A 63 -8.20 7.33 16.07
C LYS A 63 -9.08 6.16 16.56
N SER A 64 -9.42 6.14 17.86
CA SER A 64 -10.25 5.08 18.45
C SER A 64 -11.71 5.14 17.98
N ALA A 65 -12.24 6.34 17.76
CA ALA A 65 -13.62 6.53 17.31
C ALA A 65 -13.86 5.95 15.91
N ILE A 66 -12.96 6.21 14.95
CA ILE A 66 -13.09 5.70 13.58
C ILE A 66 -12.94 4.16 13.53
N VAL A 67 -12.06 3.56 14.35
CA VAL A 67 -11.93 2.10 14.41
C VAL A 67 -13.15 1.45 15.08
N ARG A 68 -13.68 2.05 16.16
CA ARG A 68 -14.93 1.60 16.79
C ARG A 68 -16.07 1.61 15.78
N ARG A 69 -16.16 2.66 14.98
CA ARG A 69 -17.16 2.77 13.91
C ARG A 69 -16.98 1.66 12.86
N ALA A 70 -15.76 1.37 12.43
CA ALA A 70 -15.48 0.26 11.52
C ALA A 70 -15.98 -1.09 12.07
N ALA A 71 -15.75 -1.34 13.36
CA ALA A 71 -16.21 -2.54 14.02
C ALA A 71 -17.77 -2.60 14.09
N SER A 72 -18.43 -1.49 14.38
CA SER A 72 -19.90 -1.38 14.38
C SER A 72 -20.50 -1.64 13.00
N LEU A 73 -19.98 -0.99 11.94
CA LEU A 73 -20.42 -1.16 10.56
C LEU A 73 -20.23 -2.59 10.02
N LEU A 74 -19.29 -3.38 10.62
CA LEU A 74 -19.06 -4.79 10.32
C LEU A 74 -19.77 -5.74 11.27
N LYS A 75 -20.46 -5.22 12.30
CA LYS A 75 -21.02 -6.02 13.41
C LYS A 75 -20.00 -6.97 14.03
N ALA A 76 -18.75 -6.51 14.14
CA ALA A 76 -17.61 -7.28 14.62
C ALA A 76 -17.54 -7.29 16.15
N LYS A 77 -17.01 -8.39 16.72
CA LYS A 77 -16.62 -8.42 18.13
C LYS A 77 -15.44 -7.50 18.34
N TYR A 78 -15.71 -6.37 19.01
CA TYR A 78 -14.73 -5.30 19.21
C TYR A 78 -14.15 -5.33 20.62
N PHE A 79 -12.82 -5.20 20.71
CA PHE A 79 -12.10 -5.03 21.97
C PHE A 79 -11.35 -3.71 21.96
N TYR A 80 -11.47 -2.94 23.06
CA TYR A 80 -10.78 -1.66 23.24
C TYR A 80 -10.08 -1.63 24.60
N TYR A 81 -8.83 -1.16 24.60
CA TYR A 81 -8.10 -0.94 25.84
C TYR A 81 -7.06 0.18 25.66
N VAL A 82 -6.80 0.94 26.76
CA VAL A 82 -5.71 1.93 26.84
C VAL A 82 -4.61 1.36 27.71
N LEU A 83 -3.46 1.11 27.13
CA LEU A 83 -2.33 0.52 27.83
C LEU A 83 -1.58 1.56 28.67
N ASN A 84 -1.09 1.14 29.81
CA ASN A 84 -0.17 1.88 30.66
C ASN A 84 0.85 0.93 31.29
N LYS A 85 1.89 1.47 31.93
CA LYS A 85 2.97 0.66 32.52
C LYS A 85 2.52 -0.32 33.61
N TYR A 86 1.34 -0.10 34.19
CA TYR A 86 0.77 -0.92 35.27
C TYR A 86 -0.31 -1.86 34.76
N THR A 87 -0.61 -1.86 33.46
CA THR A 87 -1.60 -2.75 32.86
C THR A 87 -1.22 -4.21 33.10
N GLU A 88 -2.14 -4.99 33.66
CA GLU A 88 -1.95 -6.41 33.92
C GLU A 88 -2.46 -7.27 32.75
N PRO A 89 -1.85 -8.45 32.50
CA PRO A 89 -2.31 -9.37 31.45
C PRO A 89 -3.77 -9.76 31.58
N ASP A 90 -4.31 -9.82 32.80
CA ASP A 90 -5.70 -10.16 33.07
C ASP A 90 -6.72 -9.20 32.45
N GLU A 91 -6.31 -7.95 32.26
CA GLU A 91 -7.16 -6.92 31.68
C GLU A 91 -7.39 -7.14 30.18
N LEU A 92 -6.37 -7.61 29.47
CA LEU A 92 -6.44 -7.88 28.03
C LEU A 92 -6.88 -9.33 27.74
N PHE A 93 -6.35 -10.28 28.50
CA PHE A 93 -6.48 -11.71 28.19
C PHE A 93 -7.44 -12.44 29.13
N GLY A 94 -7.97 -11.78 30.14
CA GLY A 94 -8.90 -12.32 31.10
C GLY A 94 -8.26 -12.87 32.37
N PRO A 95 -9.01 -12.86 33.49
CA PRO A 95 -8.53 -13.37 34.75
C PRO A 95 -8.39 -14.88 34.73
N ILE A 96 -7.56 -15.40 35.65
CA ILE A 96 -7.38 -16.85 35.85
C ILE A 96 -8.69 -17.46 36.35
N ASP A 97 -9.06 -18.61 35.78
CA ASP A 97 -10.17 -19.41 36.29
C ASP A 97 -9.75 -20.17 37.56
N ILE A 98 -10.18 -19.64 38.70
CA ILE A 98 -9.85 -20.22 40.02
C ILE A 98 -10.38 -21.64 40.15
N ASN A 99 -11.52 -21.99 39.52
CA ASN A 99 -12.11 -23.32 39.61
C ASN A 99 -11.27 -24.34 38.84
N GLU A 100 -10.87 -24.02 37.59
CA GLU A 100 -9.96 -24.88 36.80
C GLU A 100 -8.62 -25.08 37.53
N LEU A 101 -8.08 -24.00 38.10
CA LEU A 101 -6.83 -24.09 38.87
C LEU A 101 -6.95 -24.99 40.11
N LYS A 102 -8.03 -24.83 40.89
CA LYS A 102 -8.23 -25.63 42.14
C LYS A 102 -8.59 -27.07 41.87
N THR A 103 -9.39 -27.36 40.86
CA THR A 103 -9.91 -28.69 40.59
C THR A 103 -9.01 -29.56 39.73
N LYS A 104 -8.32 -28.93 38.75
CA LYS A 104 -7.51 -29.63 37.75
C LYS A 104 -6.04 -29.25 37.79
N GLY A 105 -5.65 -28.21 38.52
CA GLY A 105 -4.28 -27.70 38.53
C GLY A 105 -3.91 -26.98 37.23
N ILE A 106 -4.87 -26.64 36.37
CA ILE A 106 -4.65 -26.03 35.07
C ILE A 106 -4.74 -24.50 35.18
N TYR A 107 -3.72 -23.82 34.69
CA TYR A 107 -3.67 -22.37 34.66
C TYR A 107 -4.40 -21.84 33.42
N LYS A 108 -5.72 -21.72 33.47
CA LYS A 108 -6.59 -21.28 32.39
C LYS A 108 -7.20 -19.92 32.68
N ARG A 109 -7.37 -19.08 31.64
CA ARG A 109 -7.98 -17.76 31.73
C ARG A 109 -9.41 -17.77 31.21
N ARG A 110 -10.25 -16.89 31.75
CA ARG A 110 -11.59 -16.59 31.21
C ARG A 110 -11.47 -15.52 30.16
N ILE A 111 -11.59 -15.91 28.90
CA ILE A 111 -11.28 -15.05 27.76
C ILE A 111 -12.50 -14.44 27.09
N GLU A 112 -13.72 -14.68 27.60
CA GLU A 112 -14.96 -14.13 27.08
C GLU A 112 -14.94 -12.60 27.17
N GLY A 113 -15.21 -11.94 26.01
CA GLY A 113 -15.16 -10.49 25.91
C GLY A 113 -13.76 -9.88 25.96
N LYS A 114 -12.72 -10.70 25.89
CA LYS A 114 -11.32 -10.27 25.90
C LYS A 114 -10.67 -10.34 24.52
N LEU A 115 -9.47 -9.75 24.43
CA LEU A 115 -8.72 -9.62 23.17
C LEU A 115 -8.57 -10.92 22.38
N PRO A 116 -8.32 -12.10 22.99
CA PRO A 116 -8.18 -13.36 22.24
C PRO A 116 -9.40 -13.74 21.39
N LEU A 117 -10.60 -13.30 21.77
CA LEU A 117 -11.86 -13.59 21.07
C LEU A 117 -12.40 -12.41 20.26
N ALA A 118 -11.67 -11.31 20.19
CA ALA A 118 -12.04 -10.15 19.38
C ALA A 118 -11.77 -10.41 17.89
N GLU A 119 -12.63 -9.88 17.03
CA GLU A 119 -12.43 -9.85 15.57
C GLU A 119 -11.73 -8.57 15.12
N ILE A 120 -12.02 -7.46 15.79
CA ILE A 120 -11.34 -6.17 15.65
C ILE A 120 -10.96 -5.68 17.04
N ALA A 121 -9.72 -5.25 17.19
CA ALA A 121 -9.24 -4.68 18.43
C ALA A 121 -8.61 -3.31 18.21
N PHE A 122 -8.72 -2.44 19.23
CA PHE A 122 -7.98 -1.19 19.30
C PHE A 122 -7.23 -1.12 20.65
N LEU A 123 -5.91 -1.02 20.56
CA LEU A 123 -5.04 -0.81 21.73
C LEU A 123 -4.42 0.58 21.65
N ASP A 124 -4.83 1.46 22.55
CA ASP A 124 -4.22 2.78 22.66
C ASP A 124 -2.95 2.72 23.53
N GLU A 125 -1.98 3.59 23.22
CA GLU A 125 -0.68 3.64 23.89
C GLU A 125 0.05 2.29 23.89
N ILE A 126 0.08 1.61 22.72
CA ILE A 126 0.50 0.21 22.59
C ILE A 126 1.92 -0.06 23.10
N PHE A 127 2.82 0.93 23.01
CA PHE A 127 4.21 0.78 23.46
C PHE A 127 4.40 0.94 24.95
N ASN A 128 3.34 1.24 25.71
CA ASN A 128 3.35 1.18 27.17
C ASN A 128 3.10 -0.23 27.72
N ALA A 129 2.93 -1.24 26.85
CA ALA A 129 2.76 -2.64 27.25
C ALA A 129 4.01 -3.17 27.97
N ASN A 130 3.81 -3.86 29.10
CA ASN A 130 4.90 -4.60 29.74
C ASN A 130 5.31 -5.86 28.97
N THR A 131 6.47 -6.44 29.30
CA THR A 131 7.05 -7.61 28.59
C THR A 131 6.10 -8.82 28.54
N ALA A 132 5.30 -9.05 29.58
CA ALA A 132 4.36 -10.19 29.60
C ALA A 132 3.23 -10.03 28.59
N ILE A 133 2.69 -8.81 28.48
CA ILE A 133 1.68 -8.44 27.47
C ILE A 133 2.30 -8.49 26.08
N LEU A 134 3.51 -7.92 25.88
CA LEU A 134 4.21 -7.92 24.60
C LEU A 134 4.38 -9.32 24.03
N ASN A 135 4.90 -10.27 24.82
CA ASN A 135 5.12 -11.65 24.34
C ASN A 135 3.82 -12.33 23.89
N THR A 136 2.74 -12.12 24.63
CA THR A 136 1.42 -12.66 24.25
C THR A 136 0.87 -11.99 22.99
N LEU A 137 1.03 -10.67 22.86
CA LEU A 137 0.63 -9.94 21.66
C LEU A 137 1.42 -10.41 20.43
N LEU A 138 2.72 -10.67 20.56
CA LEU A 138 3.54 -11.13 19.45
C LEU A 138 3.01 -12.42 18.83
N SER A 139 2.63 -13.42 19.66
CA SER A 139 2.02 -14.67 19.19
C SER A 139 0.63 -14.45 18.59
N LEU A 140 -0.19 -13.64 19.25
CA LEU A 140 -1.54 -13.34 18.79
C LEU A 140 -1.54 -12.61 17.42
N LEU A 141 -0.62 -11.67 17.21
CA LEU A 141 -0.54 -10.88 15.97
C LEU A 141 0.09 -11.67 14.82
N GLN A 142 1.06 -12.53 15.12
CA GLN A 142 1.79 -13.25 14.07
C GLN A 142 1.10 -14.57 13.70
N GLU A 143 0.74 -15.37 14.69
CA GLU A 143 0.27 -16.75 14.51
C GLU A 143 -1.25 -16.86 14.63
N ARG A 144 -1.90 -15.80 15.10
CA ARG A 144 -3.35 -15.78 15.39
C ARG A 144 -3.75 -16.84 16.42
N ILE A 145 -2.85 -17.16 17.35
CA ILE A 145 -3.10 -18.12 18.41
C ILE A 145 -2.96 -17.47 19.77
N PHE A 146 -3.73 -18.00 20.72
CA PHE A 146 -3.63 -17.69 22.14
C PHE A 146 -3.46 -18.99 22.91
N ILE A 147 -2.40 -19.08 23.71
CA ILE A 147 -2.14 -20.24 24.59
C ILE A 147 -2.86 -20.00 25.90
N ASN A 148 -3.81 -20.89 26.23
CA ASN A 148 -4.65 -20.79 27.41
C ASN A 148 -4.53 -22.07 28.26
N GLY A 149 -3.54 -22.12 29.15
CA GLY A 149 -3.17 -23.32 29.87
C GLY A 149 -2.54 -24.33 28.95
N ASP A 150 -3.18 -25.50 28.81
CA ASP A 150 -2.81 -26.59 27.92
C ASP A 150 -3.48 -26.54 26.55
N GLU A 151 -4.39 -25.58 26.34
CA GLU A 151 -5.10 -25.39 25.08
C GLU A 151 -4.48 -24.31 24.21
N THR A 152 -4.43 -24.55 22.90
CA THR A 152 -4.10 -23.54 21.90
C THR A 152 -5.38 -23.10 21.19
N ILE A 153 -5.75 -21.85 21.35
CA ILE A 153 -6.98 -21.27 20.82
C ILE A 153 -6.66 -20.47 19.57
N GLN A 154 -7.35 -20.76 18.46
CA GLN A 154 -7.27 -19.95 17.26
C GLN A 154 -8.07 -18.66 17.46
N SER A 155 -7.39 -17.52 17.42
CA SER A 155 -8.05 -16.23 17.56
C SER A 155 -8.76 -15.81 16.26
N PRO A 156 -10.00 -15.31 16.35
CA PRO A 156 -10.72 -14.77 15.20
C PRO A 156 -10.23 -13.37 14.76
N LEU A 157 -9.19 -12.83 15.41
CA LEU A 157 -8.71 -11.48 15.19
C LEU A 157 -8.35 -11.23 13.73
N ILE A 158 -9.06 -10.34 13.07
CA ILE A 158 -8.80 -9.92 11.69
C ILE A 158 -7.72 -8.84 11.68
N SER A 159 -7.95 -7.76 12.43
CA SER A 159 -6.99 -6.67 12.51
C SER A 159 -6.94 -6.09 13.92
N LEU A 160 -5.72 -5.88 14.39
CA LEU A 160 -5.45 -5.03 15.54
C LEU A 160 -5.07 -3.65 15.01
N PHE A 161 -5.81 -2.66 15.44
CA PHE A 161 -5.45 -1.27 15.31
C PHE A 161 -4.83 -0.81 16.62
N SER A 162 -3.82 0.01 16.53
CA SER A 162 -3.15 0.53 17.70
C SER A 162 -2.82 2.01 17.52
N ALA A 163 -2.60 2.70 18.63
CA ALA A 163 -2.14 4.07 18.59
C ALA A 163 -0.94 4.28 19.50
N SER A 164 -0.11 5.24 19.13
CA SER A 164 0.98 5.79 19.93
C SER A 164 1.24 7.23 19.53
N ASN A 165 1.79 8.03 20.44
CA ASN A 165 2.23 9.37 20.11
C ASN A 165 3.57 9.36 19.37
N ASP A 166 4.45 8.39 19.69
CA ASP A 166 5.80 8.27 19.16
C ASP A 166 6.11 6.86 18.66
N ILE A 167 7.17 6.76 17.88
CA ILE A 167 7.76 5.49 17.43
C ILE A 167 8.75 5.01 18.49
N PRO A 168 8.75 3.73 18.89
CA PRO A 168 9.61 3.26 19.96
C PRO A 168 11.08 3.14 19.50
N ASP A 169 11.99 3.58 20.38
CA ASP A 169 13.43 3.40 20.19
C ASP A 169 13.94 2.06 20.77
N GLU A 170 13.21 1.48 21.70
CA GLU A 170 13.58 0.27 22.44
C GLU A 170 13.54 -0.98 21.51
N VAL A 171 14.59 -1.78 21.55
CA VAL A 171 14.74 -2.97 20.68
C VAL A 171 13.61 -3.98 20.90
N GLU A 172 13.16 -4.16 22.13
CA GLU A 172 12.08 -5.08 22.49
C GLU A 172 10.76 -4.68 21.83
N LEU A 173 10.45 -3.38 21.79
CA LEU A 173 9.25 -2.84 21.17
C LEU A 173 9.30 -2.83 19.66
N ARG A 174 10.51 -2.80 19.06
CA ARG A 174 10.68 -2.90 17.61
C ARG A 174 10.14 -4.20 17.02
N ALA A 175 10.18 -5.30 17.79
CA ALA A 175 9.58 -6.56 17.36
C ALA A 175 8.06 -6.45 17.20
N LEU A 176 7.38 -5.72 18.08
CA LEU A 176 5.96 -5.41 17.96
C LEU A 176 5.70 -4.42 16.81
N TYR A 177 6.52 -3.37 16.71
CA TYR A 177 6.43 -2.36 15.67
C TYR A 177 6.54 -2.96 14.26
N ASP A 178 7.42 -3.95 14.03
CA ASP A 178 7.55 -4.64 12.73
C ASP A 178 6.30 -5.47 12.38
N ARG A 179 5.52 -5.91 13.35
CA ARG A 179 4.29 -6.68 13.12
C ARG A 179 3.09 -5.81 12.75
N LEU A 180 3.17 -4.51 13.04
CA LEU A 180 2.19 -3.51 12.61
C LEU A 180 2.56 -3.09 11.18
N LEU A 181 1.94 -3.76 10.20
CA LEU A 181 2.31 -3.59 8.79
C LEU A 181 1.95 -2.20 8.29
N PHE A 182 0.73 -1.76 8.53
CA PHE A 182 0.29 -0.43 8.18
C PHE A 182 0.67 0.56 9.25
N ARG A 183 1.20 1.70 8.83
CA ARG A 183 1.56 2.82 9.70
C ARG A 183 1.03 4.08 9.07
N HIS A 184 0.37 4.89 9.88
CA HIS A 184 -0.18 6.15 9.39
C HIS A 184 0.01 7.26 10.42
N HIS A 185 0.58 8.38 9.97
CA HIS A 185 0.75 9.56 10.79
C HIS A 185 -0.50 10.43 10.73
N VAL A 186 -1.29 10.37 11.79
CA VAL A 186 -2.55 11.11 11.93
C VAL A 186 -2.27 12.54 12.34
N ARG A 187 -2.57 13.49 11.48
CA ARG A 187 -2.38 14.91 11.71
C ARG A 187 -3.64 15.57 12.27
N PRO A 188 -3.53 16.64 13.05
CA PRO A 188 -4.68 17.48 13.38
C PRO A 188 -5.40 17.97 12.12
N VAL A 189 -6.68 18.26 12.24
CA VAL A 189 -7.48 18.82 11.15
C VAL A 189 -6.90 20.18 10.75
N SER A 190 -6.78 20.43 9.45
CA SER A 190 -6.22 21.67 8.92
C SER A 190 -7.06 22.89 9.30
N GLU A 191 -6.43 24.06 9.42
CA GLU A 191 -7.10 25.31 9.76
C GLU A 191 -8.31 25.60 8.85
N SER A 192 -8.19 25.31 7.56
CA SER A 192 -9.25 25.51 6.57
C SER A 192 -10.51 24.66 6.84
N LYS A 193 -10.39 23.56 7.61
CA LYS A 193 -11.46 22.62 7.93
C LYS A 193 -11.99 22.74 9.37
N LEU A 194 -11.39 23.60 10.22
CA LEU A 194 -11.81 23.76 11.61
C LEU A 194 -13.28 24.17 11.76
N LYS A 195 -13.79 25.01 10.85
CA LYS A 195 -15.20 25.42 10.89
C LYS A 195 -16.15 24.23 10.67
N GLU A 196 -15.79 23.31 9.79
CA GLU A 196 -16.56 22.09 9.55
C GLU A 196 -16.47 21.15 10.77
N LEU A 197 -15.26 21.00 11.34
CA LEU A 197 -15.03 20.22 12.56
C LEU A 197 -15.88 20.73 13.74
N PHE A 198 -15.92 22.05 13.97
CA PHE A 198 -16.71 22.63 15.06
C PHE A 198 -18.20 22.39 14.86
N LYS A 199 -18.72 22.51 13.63
CA LYS A 199 -20.13 22.20 13.34
C LYS A 199 -20.45 20.73 13.62
N ALA A 200 -19.63 19.81 13.14
CA ALA A 200 -19.80 18.38 13.37
C ALA A 200 -19.72 18.04 14.88
N GLY A 201 -18.76 18.63 15.61
CA GLY A 201 -18.64 18.46 17.04
C GLY A 201 -19.89 18.94 17.81
N ILE A 202 -20.41 20.12 17.48
CA ILE A 202 -21.65 20.63 18.08
C ILE A 202 -22.84 19.69 17.80
N GLU A 203 -22.95 19.15 16.59
CA GLU A 203 -24.01 18.22 16.27
C GLU A 203 -23.93 16.92 17.08
N ILE A 204 -22.73 16.39 17.30
CA ILE A 204 -22.50 15.21 18.14
C ILE A 204 -22.86 15.49 19.59
N GLU A 205 -22.48 16.65 20.14
CA GLU A 205 -22.82 17.04 21.50
C GLU A 205 -24.34 17.19 21.72
N LEU A 206 -25.05 17.70 20.70
CA LEU A 206 -26.50 17.93 20.81
C LEU A 206 -27.32 16.66 20.57
N LYS A 207 -26.90 15.79 19.66
CA LYS A 207 -27.69 14.62 19.20
C LYS A 207 -27.14 13.28 19.73
N GLY A 208 -25.94 13.27 20.30
CA GLY A 208 -25.22 12.04 20.60
C GLY A 208 -24.59 11.41 19.36
N VAL A 209 -23.84 10.35 19.57
CA VAL A 209 -23.29 9.55 18.48
C VAL A 209 -24.40 8.70 17.86
N ILE A 210 -24.68 8.92 16.59
CA ILE A 210 -25.69 8.13 15.85
C ILE A 210 -25.12 6.72 15.64
N GLU A 211 -25.76 5.71 16.20
CA GLU A 211 -25.49 4.31 15.86
C GLU A 211 -26.01 4.05 14.43
N GLU A 212 -25.14 3.60 13.57
CA GLU A 212 -25.54 3.24 12.21
C GLU A 212 -25.76 1.72 12.09
N GLU A 213 -26.68 1.37 11.20
CA GLU A 213 -26.92 -0.03 10.83
C GLU A 213 -25.65 -0.64 10.20
N PRO A 214 -25.35 -1.91 10.49
CA PRO A 214 -24.23 -2.61 9.86
C PRO A 214 -24.37 -2.62 8.33
N VAL A 215 -23.29 -2.27 7.65
CA VAL A 215 -23.23 -2.21 6.17
C VAL A 215 -22.81 -3.53 5.57
N MET A 216 -21.91 -4.25 6.26
CA MET A 216 -21.30 -5.48 5.77
C MET A 216 -21.05 -6.45 6.95
N GLU A 217 -21.14 -7.74 6.70
CA GLU A 217 -20.83 -8.77 7.69
C GLU A 217 -19.37 -9.24 7.57
N ILE A 218 -18.83 -9.79 8.65
CA ILE A 218 -17.49 -10.43 8.68
C ILE A 218 -17.36 -11.54 7.64
N SER A 219 -18.43 -12.30 7.41
CA SER A 219 -18.49 -13.35 6.38
C SER A 219 -18.29 -12.80 4.96
N GLU A 220 -18.79 -11.61 4.67
CA GLU A 220 -18.63 -10.92 3.39
C GLU A 220 -17.23 -10.33 3.25
N LEU A 221 -16.69 -9.76 4.33
CA LEU A 221 -15.29 -9.30 4.37
C LEU A 221 -14.31 -10.45 4.07
N LYS A 222 -14.51 -11.63 4.66
CA LYS A 222 -13.68 -12.82 4.40
C LYS A 222 -13.70 -13.22 2.92
N LYS A 223 -14.85 -13.14 2.25
CA LYS A 223 -14.93 -13.40 0.80
C LYS A 223 -14.13 -12.38 -0.04
N ILE A 224 -14.08 -11.11 0.41
CA ILE A 224 -13.24 -10.11 -0.26
C ILE A 224 -11.75 -10.37 0.04
N GLN A 225 -11.40 -10.81 1.24
CA GLN A 225 -10.02 -11.23 1.56
C GLN A 225 -9.56 -12.40 0.66
N GLU A 226 -10.43 -13.36 0.34
CA GLU A 226 -10.13 -14.42 -0.64
C GLU A 226 -9.81 -13.84 -2.02
N GLN A 227 -10.49 -12.75 -2.43
CA GLN A 227 -10.16 -12.05 -3.68
C GLN A 227 -8.77 -11.42 -3.62
N VAL A 228 -8.36 -10.86 -2.48
CA VAL A 228 -7.00 -10.33 -2.31
C VAL A 228 -5.95 -11.43 -2.49
N TYR A 229 -6.15 -12.60 -1.91
CA TYR A 229 -5.23 -13.73 -2.11
C TYR A 229 -5.18 -14.22 -3.56
N PHE A 230 -6.32 -14.21 -4.27
CA PHE A 230 -6.36 -14.53 -5.68
C PHE A 230 -5.56 -13.52 -6.54
N VAL A 231 -5.72 -12.23 -6.27
CA VAL A 231 -4.95 -11.17 -6.96
C VAL A 231 -3.45 -11.32 -6.66
N LEU A 232 -3.10 -11.63 -5.41
CA LEU A 232 -1.72 -11.86 -5.01
C LEU A 232 -1.12 -13.08 -5.74
N GLU A 233 -1.89 -14.16 -5.91
CA GLU A 233 -1.44 -15.33 -6.66
C GLU A 233 -1.20 -15.01 -8.13
N LYS A 234 -2.11 -14.30 -8.78
CA LYS A 234 -1.92 -13.83 -10.16
C LYS A 234 -0.67 -12.95 -10.32
N THR A 235 -0.30 -12.21 -9.29
CA THR A 235 0.86 -11.33 -9.32
C THR A 235 2.18 -12.09 -9.44
N LYS A 236 2.26 -13.37 -9.05
CA LYS A 236 3.46 -14.21 -9.23
C LYS A 236 3.92 -14.31 -10.68
N ASP A 237 2.97 -14.32 -11.63
CA ASP A 237 3.24 -14.48 -13.05
C ASP A 237 3.46 -13.13 -13.77
N ARG A 238 3.27 -12.00 -13.06
CA ARG A 238 3.45 -10.64 -13.56
C ARG A 238 4.89 -10.17 -13.31
N LYS A 239 5.80 -10.59 -14.21
CA LYS A 239 7.23 -10.22 -14.13
C LYS A 239 7.45 -8.70 -14.12
N ASP A 240 6.69 -7.96 -14.92
CA ASP A 240 6.69 -6.49 -14.99
C ASP A 240 6.42 -5.84 -13.62
N ILE A 241 5.36 -6.28 -12.96
CA ILE A 241 4.94 -5.77 -11.63
C ILE A 241 5.97 -6.14 -10.56
N LEU A 242 6.45 -7.40 -10.56
CA LEU A 242 7.45 -7.85 -9.58
C LEU A 242 8.79 -7.14 -9.75
N GLN A 243 9.24 -6.89 -10.97
CA GLN A 243 10.47 -6.14 -11.25
C GLN A 243 10.35 -4.69 -10.76
N GLN A 244 9.25 -4.00 -11.08
CA GLN A 244 9.01 -2.64 -10.62
C GLN A 244 8.91 -2.57 -9.09
N TYR A 245 8.25 -3.54 -8.45
CA TYR A 245 8.19 -3.63 -7.00
C TYR A 245 9.58 -3.86 -6.38
N ALA A 246 10.37 -4.79 -6.92
CA ALA A 246 11.73 -5.05 -6.46
C ALA A 246 12.62 -3.81 -6.59
N ARG A 247 12.51 -3.08 -7.70
CA ARG A 247 13.20 -1.80 -7.90
C ARG A 247 12.83 -0.77 -6.83
N LEU A 248 11.54 -0.62 -6.50
CA LEU A 248 11.09 0.25 -5.41
C LEU A 248 11.74 -0.12 -4.08
N ILE A 249 11.80 -1.42 -3.73
CA ILE A 249 12.44 -1.89 -2.49
C ILE A 249 13.93 -1.54 -2.47
N VAL A 250 14.64 -1.67 -3.61
CA VAL A 250 16.05 -1.28 -3.73
C VAL A 250 16.20 0.23 -3.52
N ILE A 251 15.38 1.05 -4.19
CA ILE A 251 15.42 2.51 -4.04
C ILE A 251 15.19 2.93 -2.59
N PHE A 252 14.21 2.33 -1.89
CA PHE A 252 13.97 2.64 -0.47
C PHE A 252 15.21 2.36 0.38
N ARG A 253 15.86 1.19 0.19
CA ARG A 253 17.08 0.82 0.91
C ARG A 253 18.26 1.75 0.59
N GLU A 254 18.44 2.16 -0.65
CA GLU A 254 19.44 3.14 -1.08
C GLU A 254 19.21 4.53 -0.50
N GLN A 255 17.96 4.91 -0.27
CA GLN A 255 17.59 6.16 0.41
C GLN A 255 17.64 6.07 1.95
N GLY A 256 18.19 4.97 2.49
CA GLY A 256 18.38 4.77 3.92
C GLY A 256 17.12 4.31 4.68
N ILE A 257 16.02 4.00 3.98
CA ILE A 257 14.79 3.49 4.60
C ILE A 257 14.95 1.99 4.80
N GLN A 258 14.89 1.53 6.06
CA GLN A 258 15.02 0.12 6.38
C GLN A 258 13.77 -0.67 5.97
N VAL A 259 13.90 -1.59 5.04
CA VAL A 259 12.82 -2.48 4.61
C VAL A 259 13.22 -3.92 4.87
N THR A 260 12.59 -4.56 5.85
CA THR A 260 12.81 -5.99 6.14
C THR A 260 12.19 -6.85 5.03
N ASP A 261 12.74 -8.06 4.81
CA ASP A 261 12.20 -8.98 3.81
C ASP A 261 10.73 -9.37 4.13
N ARG A 262 10.41 -9.54 5.42
CA ARG A 262 9.03 -9.75 5.87
C ARG A 262 8.11 -8.61 5.41
N ARG A 263 8.52 -7.36 5.62
CA ARG A 263 7.75 -6.17 5.25
C ARG A 263 7.62 -6.05 3.74
N ALA A 264 8.67 -6.33 3.00
CA ALA A 264 8.64 -6.36 1.54
C ALA A 264 7.63 -7.42 1.02
N ILE A 265 7.62 -8.63 1.57
CA ILE A 265 6.66 -9.68 1.17
C ILE A 265 5.23 -9.28 1.54
N LYS A 266 5.00 -8.81 2.77
CA LYS A 266 3.66 -8.38 3.22
C LYS A 266 3.17 -7.14 2.48
N GLY A 267 4.08 -6.28 2.02
CA GLY A 267 3.77 -5.12 1.17
C GLY A 267 3.09 -5.51 -0.14
N LEU A 268 3.47 -6.61 -0.77
CA LEU A 268 2.77 -7.14 -1.96
C LEU A 268 1.31 -7.51 -1.66
N LYS A 269 1.03 -8.01 -0.45
CA LYS A 269 -0.35 -8.29 -0.03
C LYS A 269 -1.17 -7.01 0.13
N ALA A 270 -0.56 -5.95 0.68
CA ALA A 270 -1.20 -4.63 0.75
C ALA A 270 -1.46 -4.04 -0.64
N VAL A 271 -0.53 -4.22 -1.59
CA VAL A 271 -0.69 -3.82 -3.00
C VAL A 271 -1.86 -4.57 -3.65
N ALA A 272 -1.97 -5.88 -3.43
CA ALA A 272 -3.11 -6.67 -3.91
C ALA A 272 -4.44 -6.23 -3.28
N ALA A 273 -4.43 -5.91 -1.98
CA ALA A 273 -5.60 -5.36 -1.29
C ALA A 273 -6.05 -4.02 -1.89
N ASN A 274 -5.09 -3.14 -2.24
CA ASN A 274 -5.39 -1.88 -2.90
C ASN A 274 -5.99 -2.07 -4.31
N ALA A 275 -5.51 -3.05 -5.08
CA ALA A 275 -6.11 -3.38 -6.37
C ALA A 275 -7.58 -3.83 -6.21
N VAL A 276 -7.86 -4.71 -5.24
CA VAL A 276 -9.24 -5.17 -4.93
C VAL A 276 -10.12 -4.02 -4.43
N PHE A 277 -9.62 -3.18 -3.54
CA PHE A 277 -10.33 -1.98 -3.05
C PHE A 277 -10.75 -1.06 -4.20
N ASN A 278 -9.89 -0.93 -5.22
CA ASN A 278 -10.17 -0.19 -6.45
C ASN A 278 -10.96 -0.99 -7.50
N GLY A 279 -11.52 -2.15 -7.15
CA GLY A 279 -12.42 -2.95 -8.00
C GLY A 279 -11.72 -3.76 -9.10
N ARG A 280 -10.42 -4.07 -8.94
CA ARG A 280 -9.63 -4.80 -9.94
C ARG A 280 -9.23 -6.18 -9.42
N ASP A 281 -9.11 -7.12 -10.33
CA ASP A 281 -8.64 -8.49 -10.07
C ASP A 281 -7.18 -8.71 -10.51
N TYR A 282 -6.44 -7.63 -10.71
CA TYR A 282 -5.01 -7.58 -11.04
C TYR A 282 -4.37 -6.30 -10.50
N VAL A 283 -3.06 -6.37 -10.25
CA VAL A 283 -2.26 -5.25 -9.77
C VAL A 283 -1.82 -4.37 -10.94
N GLU A 284 -1.90 -3.06 -10.74
CA GLU A 284 -1.34 -2.01 -11.60
C GLU A 284 -0.27 -1.20 -10.84
N PRO A 285 0.66 -0.54 -11.54
CA PRO A 285 1.69 0.27 -10.88
C PRO A 285 1.16 1.30 -9.88
N LYS A 286 -0.02 1.88 -10.15
CA LYS A 286 -0.66 2.83 -9.22
C LYS A 286 -1.02 2.23 -7.86
N ASP A 287 -1.13 0.90 -7.75
CA ASP A 287 -1.42 0.24 -6.49
C ASP A 287 -0.23 0.28 -5.53
N PHE A 288 0.97 0.55 -6.02
CA PHE A 288 2.14 0.76 -5.16
C PHE A 288 2.01 2.00 -4.26
N MET A 289 1.05 2.90 -4.52
CA MET A 289 0.80 4.04 -3.61
C MET A 289 0.44 3.63 -2.18
N VAL A 290 -0.07 2.42 -1.97
CA VAL A 290 -0.31 1.87 -0.62
C VAL A 290 0.98 1.73 0.19
N LEU A 291 2.14 1.63 -0.47
CA LEU A 291 3.44 1.50 0.19
C LEU A 291 3.77 2.72 1.06
N LYS A 292 3.16 3.88 0.82
CA LYS A 292 3.24 5.06 1.69
C LYS A 292 2.77 4.76 3.13
N TYR A 293 1.95 3.73 3.32
CA TYR A 293 1.47 3.27 4.61
C TYR A 293 2.20 2.03 5.14
N VAL A 294 3.00 1.37 4.30
CA VAL A 294 3.65 0.10 4.64
C VAL A 294 5.15 0.25 4.91
N ILE A 295 5.83 1.08 4.14
CA ILE A 295 7.30 1.16 4.15
C ILE A 295 7.86 2.12 5.20
N PRO A 296 7.23 3.26 5.56
CA PRO A 296 7.83 4.21 6.48
C PRO A 296 8.25 3.59 7.82
N GLU A 297 9.49 3.88 8.27
CA GLU A 297 10.02 3.48 9.58
C GLU A 297 9.99 4.63 10.57
N THR A 298 10.18 5.86 10.08
CA THR A 298 10.15 7.09 10.87
C THR A 298 9.08 8.04 10.34
N ILE A 299 8.76 9.08 11.11
CA ILE A 299 7.77 10.10 10.67
C ILE A 299 8.24 10.80 9.40
N ASP A 300 9.55 11.05 9.26
CA ASP A 300 10.13 11.70 8.08
C ASP A 300 10.04 10.85 6.81
N ASP A 301 9.94 9.54 6.94
CA ASP A 301 9.88 8.63 5.80
C ASP A 301 8.54 8.68 5.06
N PHE A 302 7.43 9.07 5.72
CA PHE A 302 6.11 9.09 5.08
C PHE A 302 6.11 9.95 3.81
N GLY A 303 6.66 11.16 3.89
CA GLY A 303 6.77 12.05 2.74
C GLY A 303 7.74 11.54 1.66
N LYS A 304 8.88 10.99 2.09
CA LYS A 304 9.91 10.45 1.18
C LYS A 304 9.38 9.26 0.40
N VAL A 305 8.77 8.28 1.08
CA VAL A 305 8.18 7.08 0.45
C VAL A 305 7.10 7.47 -0.55
N ALA A 306 6.18 8.36 -0.18
CA ALA A 306 5.12 8.82 -1.08
C ALA A 306 5.69 9.50 -2.35
N ALA A 307 6.73 10.30 -2.21
CA ALA A 307 7.41 10.96 -3.34
C ALA A 307 8.10 9.93 -4.26
N ILE A 308 8.88 9.00 -3.70
CA ILE A 308 9.58 7.95 -4.46
C ILE A 308 8.57 7.10 -5.23
N VAL A 309 7.52 6.62 -4.59
CA VAL A 309 6.49 5.79 -5.26
C VAL A 309 5.79 6.58 -6.37
N SER A 310 5.44 7.84 -6.10
CA SER A 310 4.79 8.69 -7.12
C SER A 310 5.68 8.93 -8.33
N GLU A 311 6.98 9.09 -8.14
CA GLU A 311 7.95 9.24 -9.21
C GLU A 311 8.08 7.95 -10.02
N GLU A 312 8.27 6.82 -9.36
CA GLU A 312 8.42 5.51 -10.02
C GLU A 312 7.18 5.10 -10.83
N ILE A 313 5.98 5.39 -10.33
CA ILE A 313 4.73 5.16 -11.07
C ILE A 313 4.64 6.04 -12.33
N ARG A 314 5.19 7.25 -12.30
CA ARG A 314 5.16 8.21 -13.43
C ARG A 314 6.24 7.92 -14.48
N LEU A 315 7.33 7.24 -14.12
CA LEU A 315 8.47 7.01 -15.01
C LEU A 315 8.06 6.36 -16.35
N PRO A 316 7.30 5.27 -16.41
CA PRO A 316 6.89 4.68 -17.68
C PRO A 316 6.10 5.65 -18.57
N SER A 317 5.14 6.35 -18.00
CA SER A 317 4.34 7.33 -18.74
C SER A 317 5.14 8.56 -19.19
N ARG A 318 6.20 8.92 -18.46
CA ARG A 318 7.15 9.99 -18.84
C ARG A 318 8.02 9.53 -20.00
N TYR A 319 8.61 8.34 -19.91
CA TYR A 319 9.43 7.81 -21.01
C TYR A 319 8.62 7.67 -22.30
N LEU A 320 7.39 7.15 -22.23
CA LEU A 320 6.52 7.05 -23.39
C LEU A 320 6.21 8.41 -24.01
N LYS A 321 5.94 9.45 -23.20
CA LYS A 321 5.75 10.83 -23.68
C LYS A 321 7.01 11.41 -24.29
N ASP A 322 8.16 11.21 -23.66
CA ASP A 322 9.45 11.66 -24.18
C ASP A 322 9.77 10.95 -25.49
N LEU A 323 9.50 9.65 -25.60
CA LEU A 323 9.65 8.89 -26.85
C LEU A 323 8.73 9.41 -27.96
N GLU A 324 7.47 9.76 -27.68
CA GLU A 324 6.56 10.34 -28.66
C GLU A 324 7.06 11.70 -29.21
N ILE A 325 7.67 12.49 -28.34
CA ILE A 325 8.28 13.78 -28.75
C ILE A 325 9.49 13.52 -29.63
N LEU A 326 10.37 12.59 -29.23
CA LEU A 326 11.57 12.22 -29.99
C LEU A 326 11.21 11.61 -31.34
N GLU A 327 10.21 10.73 -31.39
CA GLU A 327 9.68 10.11 -32.61
C GLU A 327 9.18 11.16 -33.61
N ARG A 328 8.38 12.12 -33.13
CA ARG A 328 7.92 13.24 -33.99
C ARG A 328 9.09 14.05 -34.58
N ASN A 329 10.11 14.29 -33.76
CA ASN A 329 11.31 15.00 -34.21
C ASN A 329 12.10 14.19 -35.25
N ILE A 330 12.28 12.88 -35.03
CA ILE A 330 12.93 11.96 -35.98
C ILE A 330 12.20 11.96 -37.34
N LEU A 331 10.87 11.81 -37.28
CA LEU A 331 10.04 11.78 -38.49
C LEU A 331 10.07 13.11 -39.25
N ARG A 332 10.10 14.25 -38.54
CA ARG A 332 10.31 15.56 -39.12
C ARG A 332 11.67 15.64 -39.83
N LEU A 333 12.74 15.30 -39.14
CA LEU A 333 14.09 15.29 -39.70
C LEU A 333 14.21 14.36 -40.93
N ARG A 334 13.63 13.15 -40.85
CA ARG A 334 13.59 12.21 -41.98
C ARG A 334 12.95 12.84 -43.22
N LYS A 335 11.85 13.57 -43.04
CA LYS A 335 11.14 14.29 -44.14
C LYS A 335 11.93 15.43 -44.70
N GLU A 336 12.57 16.24 -43.85
CA GLU A 336 13.38 17.38 -44.25
C GLU A 336 14.65 16.91 -44.98
N ILE A 337 15.36 15.92 -44.44
CA ILE A 337 16.59 15.36 -45.04
C ILE A 337 16.32 14.70 -46.39
N ARG A 338 15.19 14.00 -46.57
CA ARG A 338 14.82 13.48 -47.89
C ARG A 338 14.68 14.55 -48.98
N ARG A 339 14.27 15.76 -48.61
CA ARG A 339 14.05 16.88 -49.51
C ARG A 339 15.31 17.72 -49.78
N LEU A 340 16.40 17.46 -49.03
CA LEU A 340 17.64 18.21 -49.21
C LEU A 340 18.29 17.87 -50.54
N PRO A 341 18.76 18.89 -51.26
CA PRO A 341 19.68 18.68 -52.38
C PRO A 341 21.01 18.09 -51.89
N THR A 342 21.74 17.47 -52.80
CA THR A 342 23.12 17.00 -52.55
C THR A 342 23.99 18.22 -52.22
N TYR A 343 24.85 18.15 -51.19
CA TYR A 343 25.77 19.23 -50.76
C TYR A 343 25.11 20.42 -50.04
N ASP A 344 24.07 20.19 -49.27
CA ASP A 344 23.45 21.25 -48.48
C ASP A 344 24.16 21.42 -47.13
N PHE A 345 24.51 22.66 -46.76
CA PHE A 345 25.19 22.97 -45.51
C PHE A 345 24.38 22.58 -44.26
N ARG A 346 23.05 22.42 -44.38
CA ARG A 346 22.15 21.98 -43.33
C ARG A 346 22.41 20.53 -42.91
N ILE A 347 23.12 19.73 -43.69
CA ILE A 347 23.53 18.36 -43.37
C ILE A 347 24.23 18.30 -42.00
N ILE A 348 25.13 19.28 -41.74
CA ILE A 348 25.88 19.33 -40.47
C ILE A 348 24.94 19.60 -39.28
N SER A 349 23.98 20.51 -39.43
CA SER A 349 23.03 20.82 -38.34
C SER A 349 22.11 19.66 -38.04
N TYR A 350 21.60 18.98 -39.06
CA TYR A 350 20.75 17.80 -38.88
C TYR A 350 21.51 16.60 -38.29
N SER A 351 22.77 16.39 -38.66
CA SER A 351 23.64 15.40 -38.05
C SER A 351 23.83 15.63 -36.54
N ARG A 352 24.01 16.91 -36.13
CA ARG A 352 24.10 17.27 -34.70
C ARG A 352 22.80 17.03 -33.98
N GLU A 353 21.66 17.41 -34.59
CA GLU A 353 20.32 17.19 -33.97
C GLU A 353 20.04 15.69 -33.79
N LEU A 354 20.35 14.83 -34.77
CA LEU A 354 20.24 13.38 -34.66
C LEU A 354 21.12 12.79 -33.56
N LEU A 355 22.36 13.29 -33.39
CA LEU A 355 23.25 12.89 -32.31
C LEU A 355 22.68 13.21 -30.91
N ILE A 356 22.05 14.38 -30.77
CA ILE A 356 21.40 14.77 -29.51
C ILE A 356 20.23 13.86 -29.22
N ILE A 357 19.40 13.54 -30.21
CA ILE A 357 18.25 12.65 -30.09
C ILE A 357 18.74 11.23 -29.72
N GLU A 358 19.76 10.72 -30.40
CA GLU A 358 20.34 9.40 -30.10
C GLU A 358 20.86 9.29 -28.66
N ARG A 359 21.55 10.33 -28.17
CA ARG A 359 22.01 10.37 -26.77
C ARG A 359 20.85 10.32 -25.78
N LYS A 360 19.76 11.03 -26.07
CA LYS A 360 18.54 11.01 -25.25
C LYS A 360 17.88 9.61 -25.25
N LEU A 361 17.77 8.98 -26.42
CA LEU A 361 17.24 7.61 -26.53
C LEU A 361 18.08 6.61 -25.75
N ARG A 362 19.40 6.66 -25.88
CA ARG A 362 20.32 5.79 -25.13
C ARG A 362 20.27 6.04 -23.62
N LYS A 363 20.01 7.28 -23.19
CA LYS A 363 19.78 7.60 -21.78
C LYS A 363 18.49 6.97 -21.29
N ILE A 364 17.37 7.13 -22.01
CA ILE A 364 16.09 6.50 -21.70
C ILE A 364 16.26 4.97 -21.61
N ALA A 365 16.98 4.33 -22.55
CA ALA A 365 17.22 2.90 -22.51
C ALA A 365 17.99 2.43 -21.27
N ARG A 366 18.94 3.23 -20.76
CA ARG A 366 19.67 2.95 -19.52
C ARG A 366 18.84 3.09 -18.27
N GLU A 367 17.94 4.08 -18.26
CA GLU A 367 17.05 4.36 -17.13
C GLU A 367 15.84 3.42 -17.09
N ALA A 368 15.37 2.95 -18.25
CA ALA A 368 14.22 2.07 -18.42
C ALA A 368 14.63 0.60 -18.67
N ILE A 369 15.71 0.13 -18.03
CA ILE A 369 16.36 -1.18 -18.31
C ILE A 369 15.41 -2.37 -18.18
N ASP A 370 14.35 -2.24 -17.38
CA ASP A 370 13.37 -3.30 -17.08
C ASP A 370 12.03 -3.10 -17.81
N ASP A 371 11.89 -2.05 -18.62
CA ASP A 371 10.65 -1.75 -19.37
C ASP A 371 10.81 -2.18 -20.83
N ASN A 372 10.40 -3.42 -21.12
CA ASN A 372 10.49 -4.01 -22.45
C ASN A 372 9.73 -3.20 -23.53
N GLU A 373 8.63 -2.53 -23.19
CA GLU A 373 7.87 -1.71 -24.14
C GLU A 373 8.68 -0.48 -24.52
N VAL A 374 9.25 0.22 -23.53
CA VAL A 374 10.13 1.37 -23.73
C VAL A 374 11.38 0.96 -24.51
N LEU A 375 12.04 -0.15 -24.13
CA LEU A 375 13.25 -0.65 -24.79
C LEU A 375 13.01 -0.99 -26.27
N ASN A 376 11.96 -1.75 -26.59
CA ASN A 376 11.59 -2.10 -27.96
C ASN A 376 11.30 -0.84 -28.80
N ARG A 377 10.67 0.16 -28.19
CA ARG A 377 10.38 1.41 -28.89
C ARG A 377 11.64 2.23 -29.12
N VAL A 378 12.58 2.26 -28.16
CA VAL A 378 13.90 2.90 -28.31
C VAL A 378 14.70 2.24 -29.42
N GLU A 379 14.77 0.91 -29.47
CA GLU A 379 15.48 0.16 -30.52
C GLU A 379 14.97 0.53 -31.90
N LYS A 380 13.64 0.50 -32.11
CA LYS A 380 13.04 0.91 -33.39
C LYS A 380 13.40 2.34 -33.80
N LEU A 381 13.42 3.26 -32.85
CA LEU A 381 13.78 4.65 -33.13
C LEU A 381 15.28 4.82 -33.44
N LEU A 382 16.14 4.02 -32.82
CA LEU A 382 17.57 3.98 -33.12
C LEU A 382 17.84 3.39 -34.53
N GLU A 383 17.11 2.36 -34.94
CA GLU A 383 17.18 1.84 -36.32
C GLU A 383 16.81 2.91 -37.36
N ILE A 384 15.71 3.64 -37.12
CA ILE A 384 15.29 4.74 -38.01
C ILE A 384 16.37 5.83 -38.07
N ILE A 385 17.02 6.16 -36.95
CA ILE A 385 18.15 7.12 -36.95
C ILE A 385 19.33 6.59 -37.77
N GLY A 386 19.62 5.27 -37.68
CA GLY A 386 20.64 4.64 -38.53
C GLY A 386 20.37 4.84 -40.01
N GLU A 387 19.17 4.50 -40.48
CA GLU A 387 18.75 4.71 -41.87
C GLU A 387 18.90 6.18 -42.31
N ILE A 388 18.54 7.14 -41.44
CA ILE A 388 18.65 8.55 -41.75
C ILE A 388 20.14 8.99 -41.87
N LYS A 389 21.01 8.50 -41.00
CA LYS A 389 22.45 8.76 -41.04
C LYS A 389 23.09 8.23 -42.32
N ASP A 390 22.74 7.00 -42.71
CA ASP A 390 23.22 6.42 -43.96
C ASP A 390 22.79 7.24 -45.19
N SER A 391 21.57 7.77 -45.17
CA SER A 391 21.07 8.69 -46.19
C SER A 391 21.80 10.02 -46.19
N LEU A 392 22.23 10.54 -45.02
CA LEU A 392 23.05 11.77 -44.96
C LEU A 392 24.48 11.54 -45.46
N VAL A 393 25.10 10.39 -45.12
CA VAL A 393 26.42 10.00 -45.61
C VAL A 393 26.42 9.88 -47.12
N SER A 394 25.42 9.22 -47.70
CA SER A 394 25.30 9.08 -49.16
C SER A 394 25.17 10.43 -49.89
N LYS A 395 24.50 11.42 -49.26
CA LYS A 395 24.38 12.79 -49.81
C LYS A 395 25.65 13.62 -49.62
N SER A 396 26.55 13.27 -48.67
CA SER A 396 27.79 13.96 -48.41
C SER A 396 29.02 13.35 -49.12
N SER A 397 28.96 12.03 -49.43
CA SER A 397 30.14 11.28 -49.92
C SER A 397 30.37 11.30 -51.44
N LEU A 398 29.56 12.06 -52.20
CA LEU A 398 29.82 12.25 -53.64
C LEU A 398 30.96 13.21 -53.94
N TYR A 399 31.72 13.70 -52.93
CA TYR A 399 32.92 14.56 -53.09
C TYR A 399 34.18 13.85 -53.56
N GLY A 400 34.15 12.52 -53.73
CA GLY A 400 35.37 11.72 -53.95
C GLY A 400 35.42 10.97 -55.28
N LYS A 401 34.57 11.24 -56.26
CA LYS A 401 34.60 10.50 -57.53
C LYS A 401 34.83 11.32 -58.79
N ASP A 402 35.00 12.63 -58.69
CA ASP A 402 35.36 13.49 -59.85
C ASP A 402 36.47 14.49 -59.51
N LEU A 403 37.64 13.95 -59.10
CA LEU A 403 38.98 14.57 -59.16
C LEU A 403 40.00 13.51 -59.52
#